data_a3726a0359919fdabf03b383739e839f
#
_entry.id   a3726a0359919fdabf03b383739e839f
#
_cell.length_a   1.000
_cell.length_b   1.000
_cell.length_c   1.000
_cell.angle_alpha   90.00
_cell.angle_beta   90.00
_cell.angle_gamma   90.00
#
_symmetry.space_group_name_H-M   'P 1'
#
loop_
_entity.id
_entity.type
_entity.pdbx_description
1 polymer ?
#
loop_
_entity_poly.entity_id
_entity_poly.type
_entity_poly.pdbx_seq_one_letter_code
_entity_poly.pdbx_strand_id
1 'polypeptide(L)'
;MRKLYAKWMYEWEDRLCSRATDRKVRPFEWGLEWTRDWPVSRANPQNGHDSHSYLRLLNRAALESSDEFFAYEPPTDFELEGNLLRFTSAVETPHPENNRVHAQWFPAQHKPGARRVAALVLPHWNASATQHNALCVGLAKLGISALRLSPPYHDYRMPAELKRADYAVSANIARTIDATRQAVIDTRSAVDWLVSEGFERVGIVGTSLGS
;
A
#
# COMPACT_ATOMS: atom_id res chain seq x y z
N MET A 1 4.60 -36.35 17.63
CA MET A 1 5.56 -35.30 17.13
C MET A 1 4.87 -34.02 16.66
N ARG A 2 3.87 -34.06 15.76
CA ARG A 2 3.18 -32.86 15.25
C ARG A 2 2.58 -31.95 16.36
N LYS A 3 1.91 -32.54 17.37
CA LYS A 3 1.30 -31.80 18.49
C LYS A 3 2.32 -31.13 19.40
N LEU A 4 3.48 -31.76 19.63
CA LEU A 4 4.56 -31.16 20.43
C LEU A 4 5.24 -30.00 19.71
N TYR A 5 5.47 -30.13 18.41
CA TYR A 5 6.00 -29.05 17.58
C TYR A 5 5.03 -27.87 17.53
N ALA A 6 3.74 -28.11 17.31
CA ALA A 6 2.73 -27.05 17.31
C ALA A 6 2.67 -26.31 18.66
N LYS A 7 2.71 -27.04 19.78
CA LYS A 7 2.75 -26.44 21.12
C LYS A 7 4.01 -25.59 21.33
N TRP A 8 5.18 -26.09 20.92
CA TRP A 8 6.44 -25.36 21.04
C TRP A 8 6.42 -24.09 20.17
N MET A 9 5.93 -24.14 18.94
CA MET A 9 5.79 -22.98 18.06
C MET A 9 4.83 -21.94 18.65
N TYR A 10 3.69 -22.38 19.19
CA TYR A 10 2.73 -21.48 19.84
C TYR A 10 3.36 -20.75 21.05
N GLU A 11 4.06 -21.49 21.93
CA GLU A 11 4.75 -20.90 23.07
C GLU A 11 5.88 -19.95 22.66
N TRP A 12 6.55 -20.23 21.54
CA TRP A 12 7.58 -19.35 20.98
C TRP A 12 6.98 -18.08 20.40
N GLU A 13 5.90 -18.16 19.63
CA GLU A 13 5.15 -17.01 19.10
C GLU A 13 4.60 -16.14 20.23
N ASP A 14 4.01 -16.75 21.26
CA ASP A 14 3.46 -16.05 22.42
C ASP A 14 4.55 -15.24 23.15
N ARG A 15 5.75 -15.83 23.32
CA ARG A 15 6.91 -15.13 23.88
C ARG A 15 7.38 -13.96 23.01
N LEU A 16 7.34 -14.09 21.70
CA LEU A 16 7.66 -12.98 20.79
C LEU A 16 6.61 -11.87 20.86
N CYS A 17 5.35 -12.23 20.83
CA CYS A 17 4.24 -11.29 20.95
C CYS A 17 4.23 -10.55 22.29
N SER A 18 4.55 -11.22 23.41
CA SER A 18 4.59 -10.61 24.74
C SER A 18 5.76 -9.62 24.92
N ARG A 19 6.79 -9.70 24.08
CA ARG A 19 7.93 -8.78 24.06
C ARG A 19 7.67 -7.50 23.26
N ALA A 20 6.61 -7.48 22.46
CA ALA A 20 6.24 -6.31 21.67
C ALA A 20 5.67 -5.21 22.59
N THR A 21 6.45 -4.17 22.86
CA THR A 21 6.06 -3.04 23.74
C THR A 21 5.29 -1.95 23.00
N ASP A 22 5.22 -2.03 21.67
CA ASP A 22 4.60 -1.05 20.78
C ASP A 22 3.20 -1.43 20.30
N ARG A 23 2.67 -2.55 20.79
CA ARG A 23 1.35 -3.06 20.41
C ARG A 23 0.23 -2.20 21.01
N LYS A 24 -0.55 -1.56 20.15
CA LYS A 24 -1.74 -0.81 20.53
C LYS A 24 -2.99 -1.63 20.21
N VAL A 25 -3.79 -1.95 21.22
CA VAL A 25 -5.12 -2.52 21.01
C VAL A 25 -6.09 -1.37 20.77
N ARG A 26 -6.76 -1.38 19.62
CA ARG A 26 -7.78 -0.40 19.26
C ARG A 26 -9.16 -1.07 19.30
N PRO A 27 -10.22 -0.35 19.68
CA PRO A 27 -11.58 -0.89 19.63
C PRO A 27 -11.93 -1.24 18.17
N PHE A 28 -12.81 -2.23 18.02
CA PHE A 28 -13.36 -2.60 16.73
C PHE A 28 -14.31 -1.52 16.22
N GLU A 29 -14.17 -1.17 14.94
CA GLU A 29 -15.00 -0.22 14.23
C GLU A 29 -15.35 -0.75 12.84
N TRP A 30 -16.59 -0.56 12.42
CA TRP A 30 -16.96 -0.83 11.04
C TRP A 30 -16.37 0.19 10.05
N GLY A 31 -16.26 1.46 10.47
CA GLY A 31 -15.65 2.54 9.72
C GLY A 31 -16.44 2.95 8.47
N LEU A 32 -17.76 2.94 8.53
CA LEU A 32 -18.63 3.20 7.37
C LEU A 32 -18.39 4.56 6.73
N GLU A 33 -17.87 5.53 7.48
CA GLU A 33 -17.47 6.84 6.98
C GLU A 33 -16.40 6.76 5.87
N TRP A 34 -15.56 5.73 5.88
CA TRP A 34 -14.52 5.49 4.87
C TRP A 34 -15.07 4.98 3.55
N THR A 35 -16.28 4.42 3.56
CA THR A 35 -16.92 3.89 2.34
C THR A 35 -17.58 4.95 1.48
N ARG A 36 -17.69 6.18 1.99
CA ARG A 36 -18.53 7.24 1.38
C ARG A 36 -18.14 7.55 -0.05
N ASP A 37 -16.84 7.57 -0.33
CA ASP A 37 -16.28 7.92 -1.63
C ASP A 37 -15.92 6.70 -2.49
N TRP A 38 -16.29 5.51 -2.05
CA TRP A 38 -16.11 4.33 -2.89
C TRP A 38 -17.09 4.36 -4.08
N PRO A 39 -16.62 4.07 -5.29
CA PRO A 39 -17.50 4.03 -6.47
C PRO A 39 -18.75 3.17 -6.26
N VAL A 40 -18.57 1.98 -5.67
CA VAL A 40 -19.65 1.03 -5.39
C VAL A 40 -20.67 1.49 -4.34
N SER A 41 -20.34 2.49 -3.51
CA SER A 41 -21.26 3.02 -2.48
C SER A 41 -22.36 3.86 -3.08
N ARG A 42 -22.12 4.53 -4.20
CA ARG A 42 -23.11 5.35 -4.90
C ARG A 42 -24.26 4.51 -5.46
N ALA A 43 -23.94 3.32 -6.00
CA ALA A 43 -24.91 2.37 -6.51
C ALA A 43 -25.60 1.55 -5.40
N ASN A 44 -25.00 1.46 -4.21
CA ASN A 44 -25.44 0.65 -3.09
C ASN A 44 -25.55 1.50 -1.82
N PRO A 45 -26.54 2.38 -1.69
CA PRO A 45 -26.69 3.23 -0.51
C PRO A 45 -27.03 2.39 0.73
N GLN A 46 -26.70 2.89 1.92
CA GLN A 46 -26.88 2.17 3.20
C GLN A 46 -28.35 1.83 3.53
N ASN A 47 -29.30 2.68 3.18
CA ASN A 47 -30.77 2.51 3.20
C ASN A 47 -31.35 1.50 4.23
N GLY A 48 -31.02 1.70 5.52
CA GLY A 48 -31.53 0.86 6.61
C GLY A 48 -30.81 -0.45 6.86
N HIS A 49 -29.75 -0.77 6.12
CA HIS A 49 -28.88 -1.90 6.44
C HIS A 49 -28.11 -1.67 7.74
N ASP A 50 -27.95 -2.72 8.54
CA ASP A 50 -26.97 -2.71 9.63
C ASP A 50 -25.52 -2.69 9.04
N SER A 51 -24.55 -2.27 9.86
CA SER A 51 -23.17 -2.05 9.40
C SER A 51 -22.53 -3.29 8.78
N HIS A 52 -22.78 -4.47 9.34
CA HIS A 52 -22.23 -5.72 8.81
C HIS A 52 -22.83 -6.08 7.44
N SER A 53 -24.17 -6.01 7.33
CA SER A 53 -24.87 -6.30 6.08
C SER A 53 -24.50 -5.31 5.00
N TYR A 54 -24.33 -4.03 5.36
CA TYR A 54 -23.90 -3.00 4.42
C TYR A 54 -22.48 -3.24 3.90
N LEU A 55 -21.49 -3.50 4.76
CA LEU A 55 -20.14 -3.81 4.30
C LEU A 55 -20.07 -5.09 3.47
N ARG A 56 -20.88 -6.10 3.80
CA ARG A 56 -20.98 -7.30 2.95
C ARG A 56 -21.50 -6.98 1.56
N LEU A 57 -22.50 -6.10 1.46
CA LEU A 57 -23.04 -5.63 0.17
C LEU A 57 -21.96 -4.91 -0.62
N LEU A 58 -21.25 -3.95 -0.02
CA LEU A 58 -20.17 -3.22 -0.68
C LEU A 58 -19.01 -4.11 -1.11
N ASN A 59 -18.61 -5.05 -0.25
CA ASN A 59 -17.55 -6.00 -0.59
C ASN A 59 -17.93 -6.86 -1.81
N ARG A 60 -19.17 -7.33 -1.84
CA ARG A 60 -19.67 -8.08 -2.99
C ARG A 60 -19.69 -7.22 -4.26
N ALA A 61 -20.19 -5.99 -4.17
CA ALA A 61 -20.19 -5.06 -5.30
C ALA A 61 -18.78 -4.74 -5.80
N ALA A 62 -17.81 -4.55 -4.88
CA ALA A 62 -16.41 -4.32 -5.24
C ALA A 62 -15.78 -5.53 -5.93
N LEU A 63 -16.15 -6.75 -5.57
CA LEU A 63 -15.68 -7.97 -6.26
C LEU A 63 -16.33 -8.13 -7.65
N GLU A 64 -17.62 -7.84 -7.78
CA GLU A 64 -18.37 -7.94 -9.03
C GLU A 64 -18.00 -6.83 -10.04
N SER A 65 -17.58 -5.65 -9.54
CA SER A 65 -17.19 -4.46 -10.32
C SER A 65 -15.78 -3.99 -9.95
N SER A 66 -14.82 -4.90 -9.92
CA SER A 66 -13.45 -4.60 -9.46
C SER A 66 -12.76 -3.53 -10.32
N ASP A 67 -13.02 -3.49 -11.62
CA ASP A 67 -12.45 -2.48 -12.51
C ASP A 67 -12.95 -1.08 -12.14
N GLU A 68 -14.23 -0.93 -11.79
CA GLU A 68 -14.79 0.33 -11.31
C GLU A 68 -14.26 0.68 -9.92
N PHE A 69 -14.18 -0.31 -9.01
CA PHE A 69 -13.68 -0.09 -7.65
C PHE A 69 -12.24 0.42 -7.62
N PHE A 70 -11.41 -0.04 -8.55
CA PHE A 70 -10.02 0.40 -8.70
C PHE A 70 -9.80 1.40 -9.85
N ALA A 71 -10.86 1.96 -10.42
CA ALA A 71 -10.74 3.03 -11.41
C ALA A 71 -10.13 4.30 -10.76
N TYR A 72 -9.29 5.01 -11.53
CA TYR A 72 -8.68 6.26 -11.10
C TYR A 72 -8.29 7.08 -12.32
N GLU A 73 -8.17 8.39 -12.11
CA GLU A 73 -7.51 9.28 -13.06
C GLU A 73 -6.02 9.33 -12.71
N PRO A 74 -5.12 9.08 -13.67
CA PRO A 74 -3.70 9.15 -13.43
C PRO A 74 -3.28 10.53 -12.92
N PRO A 75 -2.42 10.62 -11.88
CA PRO A 75 -1.89 11.90 -11.41
C PRO A 75 -1.13 12.62 -12.52
N THR A 76 -1.25 13.96 -12.53
CA THR A 76 -0.51 14.82 -13.48
C THR A 76 0.59 15.62 -12.81
N ASP A 77 0.72 15.50 -11.49
CA ASP A 77 1.61 16.27 -10.63
C ASP A 77 2.86 15.48 -10.18
N PHE A 78 3.34 14.56 -11.03
CA PHE A 78 4.59 13.84 -10.75
C PHE A 78 5.77 14.79 -10.67
N GLU A 79 6.48 14.74 -9.54
CA GLU A 79 7.63 15.58 -9.22
C GLU A 79 8.79 14.69 -8.76
N LEU A 80 9.87 14.66 -9.54
CA LEU A 80 11.10 13.97 -9.19
C LEU A 80 12.16 14.98 -8.76
N GLU A 81 12.45 15.05 -7.48
CA GLU A 81 13.48 15.89 -6.90
C GLU A 81 14.63 15.01 -6.36
N GLY A 82 15.77 15.09 -7.05
CA GLY A 82 16.88 14.18 -6.76
C GLY A 82 16.50 12.71 -7.03
N ASN A 83 16.32 11.95 -5.98
CA ASN A 83 15.89 10.56 -6.04
C ASN A 83 14.54 10.31 -5.33
N LEU A 84 13.80 11.36 -5.03
CA LEU A 84 12.50 11.28 -4.39
C LEU A 84 11.40 11.68 -5.38
N LEU A 85 10.60 10.73 -5.79
CA LEU A 85 9.38 10.95 -6.57
C LEU A 85 8.23 11.23 -5.63
N ARG A 86 7.43 12.25 -5.96
CA ARG A 86 6.19 12.61 -5.25
C ARG A 86 5.06 12.79 -6.25
N PHE A 87 3.85 12.48 -5.84
CA PHE A 87 2.61 12.79 -6.57
C PHE A 87 1.40 12.72 -5.63
N THR A 88 0.27 13.29 -6.03
CA THR A 88 -0.97 13.22 -5.26
C THR A 88 -1.67 11.89 -5.50
N SER A 89 -2.08 11.20 -4.43
CA SER A 89 -2.90 9.99 -4.52
C SER A 89 -4.27 10.31 -5.14
N ALA A 90 -4.75 9.46 -6.02
CA ALA A 90 -6.11 9.55 -6.54
C ALA A 90 -7.18 9.13 -5.50
N VAL A 91 -6.77 8.62 -4.35
CA VAL A 91 -7.64 8.34 -3.20
C VAL A 91 -7.38 9.39 -2.14
N GLU A 92 -8.39 10.22 -1.87
CA GLU A 92 -8.34 11.23 -0.82
C GLU A 92 -8.74 10.61 0.53
N THR A 93 -7.99 10.94 1.57
CA THR A 93 -8.25 10.53 2.95
C THR A 93 -8.25 11.76 3.88
N PRO A 94 -8.82 11.66 5.10
CA PRO A 94 -8.77 12.75 6.08
C PRO A 94 -7.35 13.10 6.57
N HIS A 95 -6.32 12.40 6.11
CA HIS A 95 -4.93 12.57 6.52
C HIS A 95 -4.11 13.14 5.36
N PRO A 96 -3.83 14.46 5.31
CA PRO A 96 -3.14 15.11 4.20
C PRO A 96 -1.78 14.48 3.87
N GLU A 97 -1.04 14.03 4.90
CA GLU A 97 0.25 13.38 4.74
C GLU A 97 0.11 12.07 3.95
N ASN A 98 -0.99 11.34 4.16
CA ASN A 98 -1.25 10.09 3.47
C ASN A 98 -1.64 10.32 1.99
N ASN A 99 -2.19 11.49 1.66
CA ASN A 99 -2.63 11.83 0.31
C ASN A 99 -1.46 12.23 -0.62
N ARG A 100 -0.26 12.50 -0.07
CA ARG A 100 0.96 12.70 -0.87
C ARG A 100 1.76 11.41 -0.94
N VAL A 101 1.85 10.84 -2.11
CA VAL A 101 2.63 9.62 -2.36
C VAL A 101 4.11 9.97 -2.45
N HIS A 102 4.94 9.14 -1.84
CA HIS A 102 6.39 9.24 -1.88
C HIS A 102 6.98 7.93 -2.38
N ALA A 103 7.95 8.03 -3.29
CA ALA A 103 8.68 6.86 -3.75
C ALA A 103 10.17 7.18 -3.94
N GLN A 104 11.04 6.29 -3.51
CA GLN A 104 12.48 6.47 -3.66
C GLN A 104 12.95 5.81 -4.95
N TRP A 105 13.63 6.61 -5.77
CA TRP A 105 14.12 6.22 -7.08
C TRP A 105 15.57 5.75 -7.03
N PHE A 106 15.86 4.62 -7.68
CA PHE A 106 17.18 4.01 -7.82
C PHE A 106 17.44 3.76 -9.32
N PRO A 107 17.97 4.74 -10.05
CA PRO A 107 18.22 4.59 -11.48
C PRO A 107 19.34 3.59 -11.74
N ALA A 108 19.16 2.72 -12.74
CA ALA A 108 20.20 1.89 -13.29
C ALA A 108 20.89 2.59 -14.48
N GLN A 109 22.15 2.26 -14.73
CA GLN A 109 22.82 2.64 -15.96
C GLN A 109 22.38 1.72 -17.08
N HIS A 110 21.81 2.27 -18.14
CA HIS A 110 21.40 1.52 -19.32
C HIS A 110 22.43 1.70 -20.44
N LYS A 111 22.78 0.60 -21.10
CA LYS A 111 23.59 0.65 -22.32
C LYS A 111 22.77 1.28 -23.46
N PRO A 112 23.37 2.08 -24.36
CA PRO A 112 22.67 2.58 -25.52
C PRO A 112 22.00 1.46 -26.32
N GLY A 113 20.72 1.62 -26.66
CA GLY A 113 19.91 0.63 -27.38
C GLY A 113 19.44 -0.58 -26.56
N ALA A 114 19.79 -0.69 -25.27
CA ALA A 114 19.24 -1.72 -24.42
C ALA A 114 17.82 -1.36 -23.98
N ARG A 115 16.97 -2.38 -23.82
CA ARG A 115 15.62 -2.21 -23.26
C ARG A 115 15.70 -1.65 -21.86
N ARG A 116 14.87 -0.64 -21.58
CA ARG A 116 14.76 -0.04 -20.24
C ARG A 116 13.78 -0.86 -19.41
N VAL A 117 14.28 -1.41 -18.32
CA VAL A 117 13.50 -2.25 -17.39
C VAL A 117 13.48 -1.61 -16.01
N ALA A 118 12.33 -1.59 -15.36
CA ALA A 118 12.19 -1.13 -13.99
C ALA A 118 11.48 -2.16 -13.11
N ALA A 119 11.73 -2.08 -11.80
CA ALA A 119 11.03 -2.82 -10.77
C ALA A 119 10.40 -1.85 -9.79
N LEU A 120 9.09 -1.97 -9.56
CA LEU A 120 8.40 -1.31 -8.47
C LEU A 120 8.49 -2.21 -7.23
N VAL A 121 9.07 -1.69 -6.14
CA VAL A 121 9.31 -2.42 -4.91
C VAL A 121 8.31 -1.97 -3.84
N LEU A 122 7.49 -2.91 -3.36
CA LEU A 122 6.43 -2.71 -2.38
C LEU A 122 6.84 -3.33 -1.05
N PRO A 123 7.09 -2.52 -0.01
CA PRO A 123 7.55 -3.00 1.29
C PRO A 123 6.47 -3.75 2.08
N HIS A 124 6.93 -4.47 3.12
CA HIS A 124 6.05 -5.07 4.11
C HIS A 124 5.38 -4.02 5.02
N TRP A 125 4.37 -4.44 5.77
CA TRP A 125 3.72 -3.60 6.78
C TRP A 125 4.72 -3.05 7.77
N ASN A 126 4.57 -1.79 8.12
CA ASN A 126 5.40 -1.02 9.07
C ASN A 126 6.89 -0.95 8.69
N ALA A 127 7.20 -1.08 7.39
CA ALA A 127 8.56 -0.87 6.89
C ALA A 127 8.96 0.60 7.05
N SER A 128 10.20 0.84 7.45
CA SER A 128 10.78 2.19 7.48
C SER A 128 11.20 2.67 6.09
N ALA A 129 11.45 3.97 5.94
CA ALA A 129 11.84 4.60 4.67
C ALA A 129 13.08 3.98 4.00
N THR A 130 13.97 3.36 4.76
CA THR A 130 15.23 2.78 4.25
C THR A 130 15.16 1.27 4.03
N GLN A 131 14.16 0.60 4.57
CA GLN A 131 13.98 -0.83 4.34
C GLN A 131 13.69 -1.10 2.86
N HIS A 132 14.28 -2.16 2.31
CA HIS A 132 14.32 -2.54 0.88
C HIS A 132 15.25 -1.70 0.00
N ASN A 133 15.92 -0.65 0.51
CA ASN A 133 16.87 0.14 -0.29
C ASN A 133 18.03 -0.73 -0.82
N ALA A 134 18.53 -1.67 -0.02
CA ALA A 134 19.59 -2.58 -0.45
C ALA A 134 19.16 -3.47 -1.62
N LEU A 135 17.90 -3.92 -1.65
CA LEU A 135 17.31 -4.64 -2.78
C LEU A 135 17.26 -3.74 -4.02
N CYS A 136 16.78 -2.49 -3.87
CA CYS A 136 16.70 -1.54 -4.98
C CYS A 136 18.08 -1.21 -5.55
N VAL A 137 19.07 -1.00 -4.69
CA VAL A 137 20.49 -0.80 -5.11
C VAL A 137 21.02 -2.04 -5.85
N GLY A 138 20.69 -3.24 -5.37
CA GLY A 138 21.06 -4.49 -6.02
C GLY A 138 20.45 -4.62 -7.43
N LEU A 139 19.17 -4.33 -7.58
CA LEU A 139 18.47 -4.30 -8.87
C LEU A 139 19.10 -3.29 -9.82
N ALA A 140 19.38 -2.06 -9.34
CA ALA A 140 20.02 -1.02 -10.16
C ALA A 140 21.41 -1.44 -10.66
N LYS A 141 22.21 -2.11 -9.84
CA LYS A 141 23.51 -2.68 -10.26
C LYS A 141 23.38 -3.78 -11.33
N LEU A 142 22.25 -4.48 -11.36
CA LEU A 142 21.93 -5.48 -12.39
C LEU A 142 21.31 -4.87 -13.66
N GLY A 143 21.22 -3.54 -13.76
CA GLY A 143 20.64 -2.85 -14.92
C GLY A 143 19.11 -2.73 -14.87
N ILE A 144 18.49 -2.98 -13.73
CA ILE A 144 17.05 -2.84 -13.50
C ILE A 144 16.84 -1.62 -12.59
N SER A 145 16.32 -0.52 -13.14
CA SER A 145 15.95 0.63 -12.30
C SER A 145 14.90 0.23 -11.27
N ALA A 146 14.95 0.78 -10.07
CA ALA A 146 14.00 0.41 -9.04
C ALA A 146 13.31 1.65 -8.44
N LEU A 147 12.02 1.54 -8.22
CA LEU A 147 11.20 2.53 -7.54
C LEU A 147 10.61 1.90 -6.27
N ARG A 148 11.07 2.33 -5.09
CA ARG A 148 10.52 1.87 -3.82
C ARG A 148 9.37 2.78 -3.41
N LEU A 149 8.14 2.29 -3.46
CA LEU A 149 6.94 3.03 -3.10
C LEU A 149 6.72 3.00 -1.58
N SER A 150 6.38 4.14 -0.98
CA SER A 150 5.89 4.20 0.41
C SER A 150 4.40 3.85 0.43
N PRO A 151 3.99 2.74 1.09
CA PRO A 151 2.59 2.38 1.17
C PRO A 151 1.76 3.42 1.96
N PRO A 152 0.43 3.44 1.84
CA PRO A 152 -0.42 4.29 2.66
C PRO A 152 -0.12 4.17 4.15
N TYR A 153 -0.05 5.29 4.85
CA TYR A 153 0.23 5.40 6.29
C TYR A 153 1.63 4.96 6.73
N HIS A 154 2.58 4.78 5.79
CA HIS A 154 3.96 4.43 6.09
C HIS A 154 4.91 5.61 5.87
N ASP A 155 6.04 5.60 6.54
CA ASP A 155 7.14 6.55 6.33
C ASP A 155 6.67 8.03 6.36
N TYR A 156 6.91 8.74 5.25
CA TYR A 156 6.50 10.14 5.04
C TYR A 156 4.98 10.34 4.98
N ARG A 157 4.22 9.27 4.82
CA ARG A 157 2.76 9.29 4.71
C ARG A 157 2.07 9.00 6.05
N MET A 158 2.87 8.84 7.13
CA MET A 158 2.35 8.50 8.44
C MET A 158 1.87 9.77 9.16
N PRO A 159 0.59 9.86 9.57
CA PRO A 159 0.10 10.93 10.41
C PRO A 159 0.88 11.06 11.73
N ALA A 160 1.03 12.28 12.23
CA ALA A 160 1.88 12.59 13.39
C ALA A 160 1.46 11.88 14.69
N GLU A 161 0.19 11.51 14.81
CA GLU A 161 -0.34 10.76 15.97
C GLU A 161 0.03 9.27 15.96
N LEU A 162 0.59 8.77 14.85
CA LEU A 162 0.99 7.38 14.71
C LEU A 162 2.49 7.19 14.97
N LYS A 163 2.83 6.04 15.50
CA LYS A 163 4.21 5.52 15.61
C LYS A 163 4.44 4.27 14.74
N ARG A 164 3.36 3.71 14.23
CA ARG A 164 3.31 2.51 13.40
C ARG A 164 2.23 2.72 12.34
N ALA A 165 2.33 1.98 11.24
CA ALA A 165 1.35 2.01 10.17
C ALA A 165 -0.01 1.37 10.56
N ASP A 166 -0.52 1.71 11.76
CA ASP A 166 -1.73 1.09 12.33
C ASP A 166 -3.01 1.46 11.58
N TYR A 167 -2.97 2.52 10.74
CA TYR A 167 -4.13 2.87 9.90
C TYR A 167 -4.18 2.06 8.60
N ALA A 168 -3.05 1.55 8.14
CA ALA A 168 -3.02 0.68 6.97
C ALA A 168 -3.69 -0.69 7.24
N VAL A 169 -3.48 -1.24 8.46
CA VAL A 169 -4.13 -2.48 8.92
C VAL A 169 -4.59 -2.28 10.34
N SER A 170 -5.89 -2.21 10.57
CA SER A 170 -6.43 -1.84 11.86
C SER A 170 -7.73 -2.55 12.20
N ALA A 171 -8.24 -2.31 13.42
CA ALA A 171 -9.56 -2.76 13.85
C ALA A 171 -10.73 -2.01 13.18
N ASN A 172 -10.45 -0.95 12.43
CA ASN A 172 -11.42 -0.27 11.56
C ASN A 172 -11.41 -0.95 10.19
N ILE A 173 -12.47 -1.71 9.89
CA ILE A 173 -12.55 -2.59 8.73
C ILE A 173 -12.56 -1.80 7.42
N ALA A 174 -13.44 -0.82 7.29
CA ALA A 174 -13.57 -0.07 6.04
C ALA A 174 -12.32 0.77 5.76
N ARG A 175 -11.67 1.36 6.77
CA ARG A 175 -10.38 2.04 6.60
C ARG A 175 -9.31 1.09 6.09
N THR A 176 -9.25 -0.15 6.58
CA THR A 176 -8.28 -1.15 6.12
C THR A 176 -8.50 -1.49 4.64
N ILE A 177 -9.76 -1.63 4.22
CA ILE A 177 -10.11 -1.85 2.81
C ILE A 177 -9.74 -0.63 1.97
N ASP A 178 -10.06 0.57 2.45
CA ASP A 178 -9.75 1.82 1.75
C ASP A 178 -8.23 2.03 1.59
N ALA A 179 -7.45 1.80 2.65
CA ALA A 179 -5.99 1.83 2.58
C ALA A 179 -5.41 0.81 1.58
N THR A 180 -6.01 -0.38 1.50
CA THR A 180 -5.63 -1.39 0.51
C THR A 180 -5.99 -0.94 -0.91
N ARG A 181 -7.17 -0.37 -1.12
CA ARG A 181 -7.59 0.23 -2.38
C ARG A 181 -6.62 1.34 -2.80
N GLN A 182 -6.29 2.24 -1.88
CA GLN A 182 -5.31 3.30 -2.11
C GLN A 182 -3.94 2.74 -2.51
N ALA A 183 -3.45 1.70 -1.80
CA ALA A 183 -2.17 1.06 -2.13
C ALA A 183 -2.14 0.51 -3.56
N VAL A 184 -3.21 -0.13 -4.02
CA VAL A 184 -3.33 -0.64 -5.40
C VAL A 184 -3.33 0.51 -6.41
N ILE A 185 -4.11 1.56 -6.18
CA ILE A 185 -4.21 2.70 -7.09
C ILE A 185 -2.89 3.47 -7.17
N ASP A 186 -2.24 3.75 -6.02
CA ASP A 186 -0.93 4.42 -5.97
C ASP A 186 0.16 3.59 -6.67
N THR A 187 0.08 2.26 -6.55
CA THR A 187 0.97 1.32 -7.25
C THR A 187 0.79 1.44 -8.77
N ARG A 188 -0.44 1.48 -9.25
CA ARG A 188 -0.75 1.66 -10.69
C ARG A 188 -0.27 3.02 -11.18
N SER A 189 -0.52 4.09 -10.43
CA SER A 189 -0.01 5.44 -10.75
C SER A 189 1.52 5.48 -10.83
N ALA A 190 2.23 4.77 -9.95
CA ALA A 190 3.68 4.65 -10.01
C ALA A 190 4.15 3.84 -11.25
N VAL A 191 3.39 2.86 -11.70
CA VAL A 191 3.64 2.15 -12.97
C VAL A 191 3.43 3.09 -14.16
N ASP A 192 2.37 3.90 -14.15
CA ASP A 192 2.10 4.89 -15.20
C ASP A 192 3.26 5.89 -15.34
N TRP A 193 3.80 6.37 -14.21
CA TRP A 193 4.98 7.21 -14.23
C TRP A 193 6.20 6.49 -14.85
N LEU A 194 6.47 5.25 -14.47
CA LEU A 194 7.58 4.49 -15.06
C LEU A 194 7.41 4.31 -16.56
N VAL A 195 6.19 4.05 -17.02
CA VAL A 195 5.88 3.93 -18.46
C VAL A 195 6.08 5.27 -19.17
N SER A 196 5.64 6.40 -18.58
CA SER A 196 5.84 7.73 -19.14
C SER A 196 7.32 8.13 -19.22
N GLU A 197 8.16 7.62 -18.29
CA GLU A 197 9.62 7.76 -18.34
C GLU A 197 10.30 6.85 -19.38
N GLY A 198 9.52 6.09 -20.16
CA GLY A 198 10.01 5.25 -21.26
C GLY A 198 10.54 3.89 -20.81
N PHE A 199 10.11 3.34 -19.67
CA PHE A 199 10.40 1.96 -19.30
C PHE A 199 9.48 1.00 -20.07
N GLU A 200 10.09 0.12 -20.87
CA GLU A 200 9.37 -0.83 -21.73
C GLU A 200 8.82 -2.05 -20.97
N ARG A 201 9.43 -2.36 -19.83
CA ARG A 201 9.01 -3.45 -18.94
C ARG A 201 9.08 -3.00 -17.51
N VAL A 202 7.97 -3.17 -16.80
CA VAL A 202 7.87 -2.91 -15.37
C VAL A 202 7.46 -4.20 -14.66
N GLY A 203 8.29 -4.62 -13.70
CA GLY A 203 7.97 -5.73 -12.79
C GLY A 203 7.59 -5.19 -11.42
N ILE A 204 6.88 -5.99 -10.64
CA ILE A 204 6.53 -5.66 -9.24
C ILE A 204 7.19 -6.69 -8.32
N VAL A 205 7.83 -6.21 -7.27
CA VAL A 205 8.44 -7.03 -6.21
C VAL A 205 7.79 -6.65 -4.89
N GLY A 206 6.90 -7.50 -4.40
CA GLY A 206 6.19 -7.28 -3.14
C GLY A 206 6.73 -8.14 -2.00
N THR A 207 6.65 -7.62 -0.79
CA THR A 207 7.02 -8.33 0.44
C THR A 207 5.85 -8.28 1.42
N SER A 208 5.30 -9.45 1.84
CA SER A 208 4.19 -9.53 2.80
C SER A 208 2.98 -8.69 2.35
N LEU A 209 2.63 -7.62 3.08
CA LEU A 209 1.51 -6.73 2.71
C LEU A 209 1.69 -6.10 1.32
N GLY A 210 2.91 -5.95 0.83
CA GLY A 210 3.20 -5.44 -0.51
C GLY A 210 3.01 -6.47 -1.63
N SER A 211 2.68 -7.73 -1.34
CA SER A 211 2.57 -8.82 -2.32
C SER A 211 1.15 -9.03 -2.85
#